data_a8d4adeccc04d9e51b2695cf0d79e123
#
_entry.id   a8d4adeccc04d9e51b2695cf0d79e123
#
_cell.length_a   1.000
_cell.length_b   1.000
_cell.length_c   1.000
_cell.angle_alpha   90.00
_cell.angle_beta   90.00
_cell.angle_gamma   90.00
#
_symmetry.space_group_name_H-M   'P 1'
#
loop_
_entity.id
_entity.type
_entity.pdbx_description
1 polymer ?
#
loop_
_entity_poly.entity_id
_entity_poly.type
_entity_poly.pdbx_seq_one_letter_code
_entity_poly.pdbx_strand_id
1 'polypeptide(L)'
;MFNKGQLAGLMKQAQAMQDNLKKAQDELAFIEVEGESGAGLVKVVMTCKHDVKRVTIDPSLLADDKDMLEDLVAAAFNAAVRKAEELSAEKMGKLMP
;
A
#
# COMPACT_ATOMS: atom_id res chain seq x y z
N MET A 1 -37.44 -18.16 7.37
CA MET A 1 -36.69 -19.09 6.51
C MET A 1 -36.64 -18.54 5.09
N PHE A 2 -35.48 -18.57 4.48
CA PHE A 2 -35.33 -18.09 3.10
C PHE A 2 -35.85 -19.11 2.10
N ASN A 3 -36.52 -18.67 1.06
CA ASN A 3 -36.83 -19.55 -0.07
C ASN A 3 -35.62 -19.65 -1.00
N LYS A 4 -35.73 -20.51 -2.01
CA LYS A 4 -34.59 -20.75 -2.93
C LYS A 4 -34.17 -19.49 -3.66
N GLY A 5 -35.10 -18.62 -4.05
CA GLY A 5 -34.79 -17.39 -4.73
C GLY A 5 -34.07 -16.39 -3.85
N GLN A 6 -34.47 -16.27 -2.58
CA GLN A 6 -33.83 -15.40 -1.62
C GLN A 6 -32.42 -15.88 -1.28
N LEU A 7 -32.24 -17.18 -1.09
CA LEU A 7 -30.93 -17.76 -0.82
C LEU A 7 -29.99 -17.55 -1.99
N ALA A 8 -30.45 -17.81 -3.21
CA ALA A 8 -29.64 -17.59 -4.41
C ALA A 8 -29.22 -16.13 -4.55
N GLY A 9 -30.14 -15.20 -4.23
CA GLY A 9 -29.83 -13.76 -4.26
C GLY A 9 -28.76 -13.36 -3.27
N LEU A 10 -28.85 -13.92 -2.04
CA LEU A 10 -27.85 -13.65 -1.00
C LEU A 10 -26.49 -14.22 -1.38
N MET A 11 -26.45 -15.42 -1.94
CA MET A 11 -25.21 -16.04 -2.39
C MET A 11 -24.57 -15.23 -3.52
N LYS A 12 -25.39 -14.71 -4.42
CA LYS A 12 -24.93 -13.87 -5.53
C LYS A 12 -24.31 -12.56 -5.02
N GLN A 13 -24.96 -11.93 -4.02
CA GLN A 13 -24.43 -10.73 -3.40
C GLN A 13 -23.10 -10.98 -2.68
N ALA A 14 -23.01 -12.10 -1.96
CA ALA A 14 -21.79 -12.47 -1.27
C ALA A 14 -20.64 -12.70 -2.27
N GLN A 15 -20.95 -13.37 -3.40
CA GLN A 15 -19.96 -13.60 -4.44
C GLN A 15 -19.49 -12.29 -5.07
N ALA A 16 -20.43 -11.38 -5.33
CA ALA A 16 -20.08 -10.07 -5.89
C ALA A 16 -19.18 -9.27 -4.94
N MET A 17 -19.45 -9.33 -3.63
CA MET A 17 -18.62 -8.67 -2.63
C MET A 17 -17.20 -9.26 -2.61
N GLN A 18 -17.08 -10.59 -2.64
CA GLN A 18 -15.78 -11.24 -2.70
C GLN A 18 -15.01 -10.85 -3.96
N ASP A 19 -15.67 -10.80 -5.10
CA ASP A 19 -15.05 -10.41 -6.36
C ASP A 19 -14.57 -8.96 -6.30
N ASN A 20 -15.36 -8.07 -5.71
CA ASN A 20 -15.00 -6.67 -5.55
C ASN A 20 -13.82 -6.48 -4.61
N LEU A 21 -13.79 -7.23 -3.51
CA LEU A 21 -12.68 -7.19 -2.57
C LEU A 21 -11.39 -7.69 -3.22
N LYS A 22 -11.47 -8.80 -3.95
CA LYS A 22 -10.32 -9.34 -4.67
C LYS A 22 -9.80 -8.36 -5.70
N LYS A 23 -10.70 -7.75 -6.46
CA LYS A 23 -10.32 -6.75 -7.47
C LYS A 23 -9.62 -5.56 -6.82
N ALA A 24 -10.15 -5.08 -5.69
CA ALA A 24 -9.54 -3.97 -4.97
C ALA A 24 -8.14 -4.34 -4.45
N GLN A 25 -7.98 -5.56 -3.93
CA GLN A 25 -6.68 -6.04 -3.48
C GLN A 25 -5.69 -6.14 -4.64
N ASP A 26 -6.14 -6.65 -5.78
CA ASP A 26 -5.29 -6.77 -6.98
C ASP A 26 -4.86 -5.38 -7.47
N GLU A 27 -5.75 -4.40 -7.41
CA GLU A 27 -5.45 -3.03 -7.81
C GLU A 27 -4.39 -2.39 -6.93
N LEU A 28 -4.31 -2.77 -5.64
CA LEU A 28 -3.30 -2.25 -4.72
C LEU A 28 -1.87 -2.56 -5.20
N ALA A 29 -1.68 -3.62 -5.97
CA ALA A 29 -0.37 -3.96 -6.52
C ALA A 29 0.12 -2.94 -7.55
N PHE A 30 -0.77 -2.11 -8.08
CA PHE A 30 -0.45 -1.09 -9.08
C PHE A 30 -0.51 0.33 -8.53
N ILE A 31 -0.91 0.51 -7.29
CA ILE A 31 -0.95 1.82 -6.65
C ILE A 31 0.37 2.05 -5.92
N GLU A 32 1.08 3.11 -6.31
CA GLU A 32 2.38 3.45 -5.74
C GLU A 32 2.25 4.57 -4.74
N VAL A 33 3.06 4.49 -3.70
CA VAL A 33 3.21 5.56 -2.70
C VAL A 33 4.69 5.89 -2.58
N GLU A 34 4.99 7.10 -2.10
CA GLU A 34 6.36 7.56 -1.91
C GLU A 34 6.57 7.91 -0.45
N GLY A 35 7.60 7.33 0.16
CA GLY A 35 8.08 7.74 1.46
C GLY A 35 9.39 8.47 1.31
N GLU A 36 9.63 9.46 2.17
CA GLU A 36 10.88 10.20 2.12
C GLU A 36 11.39 10.52 3.52
N SER A 37 12.68 10.81 3.60
CA SER A 37 13.32 11.25 4.83
C SER A 37 14.43 12.24 4.50
N GLY A 38 14.93 12.96 5.52
CA GLY A 38 15.98 13.93 5.34
C GLY A 38 15.59 15.05 4.37
N ALA A 39 14.35 15.53 4.43
CA ALA A 39 13.83 16.56 3.55
C ALA A 39 13.97 16.19 2.06
N GLY A 40 13.71 14.92 1.74
CA GLY A 40 13.74 14.42 0.36
C GLY A 40 15.08 13.88 -0.09
N LEU A 41 16.07 13.79 0.81
CA LEU A 41 17.38 13.23 0.46
C LEU A 41 17.32 11.72 0.19
N VAL A 42 16.39 11.03 0.82
CA VAL A 42 16.12 9.60 0.52
C VAL A 42 14.64 9.47 0.21
N LYS A 43 14.34 8.82 -0.90
CA LYS A 43 12.96 8.56 -1.34
C LYS A 43 12.81 7.10 -1.67
N VAL A 44 11.68 6.51 -1.26
CA VAL A 44 11.34 5.12 -1.56
C VAL A 44 9.97 5.11 -2.22
N VAL A 45 9.87 4.49 -3.39
CA VAL A 45 8.59 4.26 -4.07
C VAL A 45 8.25 2.80 -3.91
N MET A 46 7.06 2.51 -3.37
CA MET A 46 6.58 1.14 -3.21
C MET A 46 5.10 1.04 -3.57
N THR A 47 4.67 -0.16 -3.89
CA THR A 47 3.25 -0.41 -4.11
C THR A 47 2.54 -0.59 -2.77
N CYS A 48 1.21 -0.52 -2.80
CA CYS A 48 0.42 -0.79 -1.60
C CYS A 48 0.47 -2.25 -1.17
N LYS A 49 1.09 -3.13 -1.95
CA LYS A 49 1.41 -4.52 -1.58
C LYS A 49 2.82 -4.63 -1.00
N HIS A 50 3.48 -3.49 -0.76
CA HIS A 50 4.81 -3.40 -0.16
C HIS A 50 5.95 -3.89 -1.06
N ASP A 51 5.73 -3.90 -2.37
CA ASP A 51 6.83 -4.14 -3.31
C ASP A 51 7.55 -2.83 -3.58
N VAL A 52 8.85 -2.81 -3.33
CA VAL A 52 9.67 -1.63 -3.56
C VAL A 52 10.00 -1.53 -5.04
N LYS A 53 9.65 -0.40 -5.65
CA LYS A 53 9.90 -0.15 -7.07
C LYS A 53 11.19 0.62 -7.30
N ARG A 54 11.51 1.55 -6.40
CA ARG A 54 12.69 2.39 -6.57
C ARG A 54 13.11 2.98 -5.23
N VAL A 55 14.42 3.08 -5.05
CA VAL A 55 15.04 3.81 -3.95
C VAL A 55 15.92 4.89 -4.58
N THR A 56 15.72 6.13 -4.19
CA THR A 56 16.54 7.25 -4.67
C THR A 56 17.28 7.86 -3.50
N ILE A 57 18.60 7.95 -3.62
CA ILE A 57 19.47 8.50 -2.59
C ILE A 57 20.22 9.67 -3.20
N ASP A 58 20.16 10.84 -2.52
CA ASP A 58 20.91 12.00 -2.97
C ASP A 58 22.41 11.69 -2.90
N PRO A 59 23.18 11.99 -3.95
CA PRO A 59 24.61 11.68 -3.95
C PRO A 59 25.42 12.32 -2.81
N SER A 60 24.94 13.42 -2.26
CA SER A 60 25.61 14.08 -1.13
C SER A 60 25.69 13.18 0.09
N LEU A 61 24.76 12.26 0.27
CA LEU A 61 24.75 11.34 1.41
C LEU A 61 25.85 10.28 1.32
N LEU A 62 26.38 10.03 0.13
CA LEU A 62 27.44 9.03 -0.04
C LEU A 62 28.78 9.50 0.53
N ALA A 63 28.94 10.80 0.72
CA ALA A 63 30.12 11.39 1.33
C ALA A 63 29.99 11.56 2.84
N ASP A 64 28.81 11.30 3.38
CA ASP A 64 28.50 11.47 4.80
C ASP A 64 28.67 10.17 5.57
N ASP A 65 28.30 10.22 6.86
CA ASP A 65 28.35 9.09 7.76
C ASP A 65 27.42 7.96 7.28
N LYS A 66 27.97 6.76 7.22
CA LYS A 66 27.24 5.56 6.84
C LYS A 66 26.03 5.32 7.76
N ASP A 67 26.20 5.54 9.06
CA ASP A 67 25.12 5.32 10.04
C ASP A 67 23.96 6.26 9.78
N MET A 68 24.24 7.51 9.42
CA MET A 68 23.22 8.48 9.06
C MET A 68 22.46 8.05 7.80
N LEU A 69 23.18 7.57 6.79
CA LEU A 69 22.57 7.07 5.56
C LEU A 69 21.63 5.90 5.85
N GLU A 70 22.09 4.95 6.66
CA GLU A 70 21.28 3.78 7.04
C GLU A 70 20.01 4.20 7.77
N ASP A 71 20.11 5.14 8.70
CA ASP A 71 18.94 5.65 9.43
C ASP A 71 17.95 6.36 8.52
N LEU A 72 18.44 7.16 7.59
CA LEU A 72 17.57 7.85 6.63
C LEU A 72 16.86 6.89 5.69
N VAL A 73 17.56 5.84 5.25
CA VAL A 73 16.94 4.80 4.40
C VAL A 73 15.83 4.09 5.18
N ALA A 74 16.09 3.69 6.42
CA ALA A 74 15.10 3.03 7.25
C ALA A 74 13.87 3.92 7.46
N ALA A 75 14.09 5.21 7.73
CA ALA A 75 13.01 6.18 7.93
C ALA A 75 12.16 6.35 6.67
N ALA A 76 12.78 6.39 5.48
CA ALA A 76 12.07 6.53 4.22
C ALA A 76 11.21 5.28 3.93
N PHE A 77 11.76 4.09 4.17
CA PHE A 77 10.99 2.84 4.02
C PHE A 77 9.80 2.81 4.96
N ASN A 78 10.00 3.16 6.22
CA ASN A 78 8.92 3.15 7.20
C ASN A 78 7.83 4.17 6.84
N ALA A 79 8.21 5.33 6.33
CA ALA A 79 7.26 6.32 5.86
C ALA A 79 6.43 5.80 4.68
N ALA A 80 7.07 5.11 3.73
CA ALA A 80 6.38 4.51 2.60
C ALA A 80 5.41 3.41 3.04
N VAL A 81 5.83 2.56 3.97
CA VAL A 81 4.99 1.48 4.52
C VAL A 81 3.73 2.07 5.16
N ARG A 82 3.88 3.12 5.97
CA ARG A 82 2.73 3.77 6.61
C ARG A 82 1.76 4.33 5.59
N LYS A 83 2.26 4.98 4.53
CA LYS A 83 1.41 5.50 3.46
C LYS A 83 0.69 4.39 2.72
N ALA A 84 1.38 3.29 2.43
CA ALA A 84 0.79 2.14 1.77
C ALA A 84 -0.34 1.54 2.62
N GLU A 85 -0.12 1.40 3.93
CA GLU A 85 -1.12 0.87 4.85
C GLU A 85 -2.34 1.79 4.96
N GLU A 86 -2.12 3.11 5.07
CA GLU A 86 -3.19 4.09 5.13
C GLU A 86 -4.05 4.06 3.87
N LEU A 87 -3.42 4.03 2.71
CA LEU A 87 -4.13 4.01 1.44
C LEU A 87 -4.87 2.69 1.23
N SER A 88 -4.25 1.58 1.63
CA SER A 88 -4.90 0.26 1.58
C SER A 88 -6.13 0.21 2.46
N ALA A 89 -6.02 0.71 3.69
CA ALA A 89 -7.14 0.75 4.63
C ALA A 89 -8.27 1.63 4.10
N GLU A 90 -7.93 2.79 3.52
CA GLU A 90 -8.91 3.69 2.92
C GLU A 90 -9.64 3.02 1.77
N LYS A 91 -8.90 2.39 0.86
CA LYS A 91 -9.49 1.73 -0.30
C LYS A 91 -10.38 0.57 0.09
N MET A 92 -9.92 -0.27 1.01
CA MET A 92 -10.70 -1.42 1.48
C MET A 92 -11.89 -0.97 2.33
N GLY A 93 -11.73 0.10 3.10
CA GLY A 93 -12.82 0.66 3.90
C GLY A 93 -14.00 1.15 3.09
N LYS A 94 -13.76 1.62 1.87
CA LYS A 94 -14.83 2.08 0.97
C LYS A 94 -15.70 0.94 0.45
N LEU A 95 -15.21 -0.29 0.51
CA LEU A 95 -15.92 -1.48 0.04
C LEU A 95 -16.72 -2.14 1.15
N MET A 96 -16.48 -1.76 2.39
CA MET A 96 -17.19 -2.30 3.55
C MET A 96 -18.34 -1.37 3.92
N PRO A 97 -19.57 -1.93 4.10
CA PRO A 97 -20.72 -1.14 4.54
C PRO A 97 -20.55 -0.61 5.97
#